data_c35150ba72745ea926529213995a2f3f
#
_entry.id   c35150ba72745ea926529213995a2f3f
#
_cell.length_a   1.000
_cell.length_b   1.000
_cell.length_c   1.000
_cell.angle_alpha   90.00
_cell.angle_beta   90.00
_cell.angle_gamma   90.00
#
_symmetry.space_group_name_H-M   'P 1'
#
loop_
_entity.id
_entity.type
_entity.pdbx_description
1 polymer ?
#
loop_
_entity_poly.entity_id
_entity_poly.type
_entity_poly.pdbx_seq_one_letter_code
_entity_poly.pdbx_strand_id
1 'polypeptide(L)'
;MIVLAEKKDLAPIAQYQETDSFACRILCIANMYENYPFADFWIQKKEEAEHPTAYLSKMDGVITLFAHENADFDELCIFIKMIGARCLMCHASCAEQLHITPARTGTIMKWNAHLIEQTNRTISPNLHQVYSVLQACSSKAFQVPEFEPFYLDMSHRIRHGGATAVGYEKEEKIIACAMTVAETERAAIIGAVAVLPEYQRKGIGTSVVQSLLHRCMAKHQKHIYVYCNSEQNVQFYRKKGFTDRGVWAELEQI
;
A
#
# COMPACT_ATOMS: atom_id res chain seq x y z
N MET A 1 24.21 4.22 11.16
CA MET A 1 24.64 2.88 10.67
C MET A 1 23.43 2.04 10.36
N ILE A 2 23.39 1.46 9.15
CA ILE A 2 22.30 0.57 8.70
C ILE A 2 22.65 -0.88 9.06
N VAL A 3 21.69 -1.58 9.64
CA VAL A 3 21.83 -3.00 10.05
C VAL A 3 20.64 -3.81 9.59
N LEU A 4 20.86 -5.12 9.34
CA LEU A 4 19.78 -6.06 9.07
C LEU A 4 18.88 -6.14 10.32
N ALA A 5 17.57 -6.14 10.09
CA ALA A 5 16.58 -6.09 11.15
C ALA A 5 15.77 -7.39 11.21
N GLU A 6 15.56 -7.88 12.45
CA GLU A 6 14.53 -8.86 12.76
C GLU A 6 13.21 -8.15 13.14
N LYS A 7 12.11 -8.87 13.21
CA LYS A 7 10.78 -8.31 13.55
C LYS A 7 10.77 -7.51 14.86
N LYS A 8 11.52 -7.96 15.87
CA LYS A 8 11.65 -7.22 17.14
C LYS A 8 12.24 -5.82 16.96
N ASP A 9 13.17 -5.65 16.00
CA ASP A 9 13.80 -4.36 15.67
C ASP A 9 12.84 -3.44 14.91
N LEU A 10 11.81 -4.01 14.29
CA LEU A 10 10.76 -3.27 13.60
C LEU A 10 9.58 -2.89 14.53
N ALA A 11 9.54 -3.38 15.77
CA ALA A 11 8.45 -3.07 16.70
C ALA A 11 8.19 -1.56 16.87
N PRO A 12 9.23 -0.68 16.96
CA PRO A 12 9.00 0.76 17.10
C PRO A 12 8.27 1.41 15.92
N ILE A 13 8.33 0.85 14.70
CA ILE A 13 7.62 1.43 13.53
C ILE A 13 6.09 1.34 13.71
N ALA A 14 5.60 0.44 14.56
CA ALA A 14 4.17 0.23 14.76
C ALA A 14 3.43 1.48 15.26
N GLN A 15 4.12 2.38 15.98
CA GLN A 15 3.52 3.65 16.43
C GLN A 15 3.22 4.62 15.28
N TYR A 16 3.92 4.48 14.15
CA TYR A 16 3.77 5.40 13.01
C TYR A 16 2.73 4.93 11.97
N GLN A 17 2.25 3.69 12.03
CA GLN A 17 1.30 3.16 11.03
C GLN A 17 -0.03 3.93 10.97
N GLU A 18 -0.39 4.67 12.03
CA GLU A 18 -1.61 5.49 12.09
C GLU A 18 -1.42 6.86 11.42
N THR A 19 -0.19 7.30 11.27
CA THR A 19 0.17 8.61 10.69
C THR A 19 0.88 8.50 9.36
N ASP A 20 1.47 7.34 9.08
CA ASP A 20 2.29 7.11 7.90
C ASP A 20 1.97 5.77 7.19
N SER A 21 1.73 5.86 5.90
CA SER A 21 1.36 4.70 5.07
C SER A 21 2.55 3.81 4.71
N PHE A 22 3.78 4.34 4.65
CA PHE A 22 4.98 3.53 4.40
C PHE A 22 5.33 2.70 5.63
N ALA A 23 5.14 3.25 6.83
CA ALA A 23 5.24 2.50 8.07
C ALA A 23 4.25 1.32 8.10
N CYS A 24 2.99 1.56 7.70
CA CYS A 24 1.98 0.51 7.56
C CYS A 24 2.43 -0.56 6.55
N ARG A 25 2.98 -0.16 5.40
CA ARG A 25 3.41 -1.09 4.34
C ARG A 25 4.58 -1.97 4.80
N ILE A 26 5.62 -1.38 5.41
CA ILE A 26 6.76 -2.12 5.93
C ILE A 26 6.31 -3.13 7.00
N LEU A 27 5.47 -2.69 7.95
CA LEU A 27 4.96 -3.55 9.01
C LEU A 27 4.09 -4.69 8.47
N CYS A 28 3.26 -4.44 7.46
CA CYS A 28 2.49 -5.49 6.79
C CYS A 28 3.41 -6.54 6.16
N ILE A 29 4.44 -6.11 5.41
CA ILE A 29 5.41 -7.03 4.80
C ILE A 29 6.11 -7.85 5.89
N ALA A 30 6.56 -7.21 6.97
CA ALA A 30 7.21 -7.91 8.08
C ALA A 30 6.28 -8.94 8.74
N ASN A 31 5.01 -8.59 8.99
CA ASN A 31 4.05 -9.52 9.59
C ASN A 31 3.74 -10.72 8.69
N MET A 32 3.79 -10.55 7.38
CA MET A 32 3.46 -11.60 6.42
C MET A 32 4.68 -12.45 6.02
N TYR A 33 5.89 -11.87 5.96
CA TYR A 33 7.02 -12.46 5.24
C TYR A 33 8.36 -12.44 5.98
N GLU A 34 8.40 -12.14 7.29
CA GLU A 34 9.65 -12.10 8.08
C GLU A 34 10.55 -13.34 7.89
N ASN A 35 9.93 -14.52 7.79
CA ASN A 35 10.67 -15.79 7.71
C ASN A 35 10.87 -16.31 6.27
N TYR A 36 10.62 -15.45 5.28
CA TYR A 36 10.74 -15.83 3.88
C TYR A 36 12.00 -15.23 3.26
N PRO A 37 12.79 -16.00 2.48
CA PRO A 37 14.08 -15.55 1.95
C PRO A 37 14.00 -14.48 0.85
N PHE A 38 12.81 -14.09 0.45
CA PHE A 38 12.58 -13.04 -0.54
C PHE A 38 12.20 -11.67 0.07
N ALA A 39 12.13 -11.60 1.40
CA ALA A 39 11.82 -10.36 2.12
C ALA A 39 12.94 -10.03 3.11
N ASP A 40 13.59 -8.90 2.90
CA ASP A 40 14.65 -8.40 3.75
C ASP A 40 14.22 -7.09 4.42
N PHE A 41 14.73 -6.85 5.63
CA PHE A 41 14.42 -5.68 6.43
C PHE A 41 15.70 -5.07 7.00
N TRP A 42 15.77 -3.73 7.03
CA TRP A 42 16.87 -2.99 7.63
C TRP A 42 16.35 -1.81 8.44
N ILE A 43 17.14 -1.41 9.42
CA ILE A 43 16.93 -0.20 10.19
C ILE A 43 18.22 0.62 10.21
N GLN A 44 18.07 1.94 10.19
CA GLN A 44 19.18 2.86 10.44
C GLN A 44 19.17 3.25 11.92
N LYS A 45 20.27 3.01 12.61
CA LYS A 45 20.49 3.39 14.01
C LYS A 45 21.46 4.57 14.08
N LYS A 46 21.18 5.53 14.98
CA LYS A 46 22.11 6.55 15.44
C LYS A 46 22.39 6.33 16.94
N GLU A 47 23.62 6.55 17.39
CA GLU A 47 24.02 6.29 18.78
C GLU A 47 23.20 7.07 19.81
N GLU A 48 22.77 8.30 19.46
CA GLU A 48 22.00 9.19 20.34
C GLU A 48 20.47 9.04 20.19
N ALA A 49 20.00 8.19 19.28
CA ALA A 49 18.56 8.06 19.02
C ALA A 49 17.98 6.86 19.78
N GLU A 50 16.91 7.08 20.53
CA GLU A 50 16.16 6.04 21.23
C GLU A 50 15.55 5.01 20.27
N HIS A 51 15.16 5.47 19.07
CA HIS A 51 14.55 4.65 18.04
C HIS A 51 15.30 4.77 16.70
N PRO A 52 15.19 3.76 15.82
CA PRO A 52 15.72 3.85 14.47
C PRO A 52 15.26 5.10 13.72
N THR A 53 16.16 5.72 12.97
CA THR A 53 15.88 6.93 12.18
C THR A 53 15.31 6.61 10.81
N ALA A 54 15.49 5.37 10.31
CA ALA A 54 14.85 4.89 9.10
C ALA A 54 14.58 3.38 9.17
N TYR A 55 13.61 2.94 8.40
CA TYR A 55 13.18 1.56 8.24
C TYR A 55 13.04 1.25 6.75
N LEU A 56 13.55 0.11 6.33
CA LEU A 56 13.47 -0.35 4.96
C LEU A 56 12.94 -1.78 4.93
N SER A 57 12.12 -2.07 3.91
CA SER A 57 11.83 -3.44 3.49
C SER A 57 12.14 -3.60 2.02
N LYS A 58 12.66 -4.77 1.61
CA LYS A 58 12.84 -5.14 0.21
C LYS A 58 12.10 -6.44 -0.05
N MET A 59 11.21 -6.43 -1.02
CA MET A 59 10.46 -7.60 -1.47
C MET A 59 10.25 -7.51 -2.99
N ASP A 60 10.52 -8.59 -3.72
CA ASP A 60 10.39 -8.66 -5.18
C ASP A 60 11.07 -7.50 -5.94
N GLY A 61 12.24 -7.08 -5.46
CA GLY A 61 13.00 -5.97 -6.06
C GLY A 61 12.42 -4.58 -5.79
N VAL A 62 11.39 -4.46 -4.94
CA VAL A 62 10.83 -3.18 -4.49
C VAL A 62 11.31 -2.89 -3.08
N ILE A 63 11.98 -1.75 -2.90
CA ILE A 63 12.29 -1.21 -1.58
C ILE A 63 11.15 -0.28 -1.14
N THR A 64 10.71 -0.41 0.11
CA THR A 64 9.86 0.58 0.77
C THR A 64 10.68 1.25 1.86
N LEU A 65 10.74 2.58 1.85
CA LEU A 65 11.46 3.39 2.83
C LEU A 65 10.49 4.24 3.65
N PHE A 66 10.60 4.14 4.97
CA PHE A 66 10.11 5.11 5.92
C PHE A 66 11.31 5.71 6.65
N ALA A 67 11.48 7.03 6.63
CA ALA A 67 12.59 7.73 7.27
C ALA A 67 12.10 9.00 7.98
N HIS A 68 12.69 9.26 9.13
CA HIS A 68 12.51 10.52 9.86
C HIS A 68 13.39 11.62 9.26
N GLU A 69 13.06 12.88 9.55
CA GLU A 69 13.84 14.03 9.07
C GLU A 69 15.31 14.02 9.50
N ASN A 70 15.59 13.41 10.66
CA ASN A 70 16.94 13.27 11.18
C ASN A 70 17.69 12.02 10.70
N ALA A 71 17.18 11.28 9.72
CA ALA A 71 17.86 10.16 9.10
C ALA A 71 19.16 10.63 8.41
N ASP A 72 20.10 9.72 8.25
CA ASP A 72 21.29 9.94 7.42
C ASP A 72 20.96 9.52 5.98
N PHE A 73 20.59 10.49 5.16
CA PHE A 73 20.17 10.24 3.79
C PHE A 73 21.34 9.93 2.85
N ASP A 74 22.56 10.36 3.17
CA ASP A 74 23.76 10.00 2.41
C ASP A 74 24.07 8.51 2.59
N GLU A 75 24.04 8.03 3.85
CA GLU A 75 24.19 6.61 4.15
C GLU A 75 23.08 5.77 3.51
N LEU A 76 21.82 6.23 3.59
CA LEU A 76 20.68 5.55 2.96
C LEU A 76 20.85 5.47 1.44
N CYS A 77 21.27 6.55 0.77
CA CYS A 77 21.48 6.57 -0.66
C CYS A 77 22.55 5.56 -1.12
N ILE A 78 23.69 5.53 -0.42
CA ILE A 78 24.77 4.58 -0.71
C ILE A 78 24.28 3.13 -0.49
N PHE A 79 23.62 2.89 0.62
CA PHE A 79 23.12 1.56 0.98
C PHE A 79 22.07 1.04 -0.02
N ILE A 80 21.08 1.87 -0.39
CA ILE A 80 20.02 1.50 -1.34
C ILE A 80 20.64 1.14 -2.70
N LYS A 81 21.61 1.91 -3.18
CA LYS A 81 22.35 1.60 -4.42
C LYS A 81 23.15 0.30 -4.31
N MET A 82 23.74 0.03 -3.16
CA MET A 82 24.54 -1.19 -2.93
C MET A 82 23.69 -2.44 -2.95
N ILE A 83 22.51 -2.44 -2.29
CA ILE A 83 21.61 -3.60 -2.27
C ILE A 83 20.81 -3.75 -3.57
N GLY A 84 20.77 -2.71 -4.40
CA GLY A 84 20.08 -2.65 -5.69
C GLY A 84 18.58 -2.86 -5.58
N ALA A 85 17.81 -2.13 -6.37
CA ALA A 85 16.37 -2.29 -6.44
C ALA A 85 15.86 -1.97 -7.85
N ARG A 86 14.78 -2.63 -8.24
CA ARG A 86 14.02 -2.23 -9.42
C ARG A 86 13.30 -0.90 -9.18
N CYS A 87 12.85 -0.70 -7.95
CA CYS A 87 12.05 0.45 -7.56
C CYS A 87 12.20 0.74 -6.06
N LEU A 88 12.22 2.02 -5.69
CA LEU A 88 12.10 2.50 -4.32
C LEU A 88 10.81 3.30 -4.18
N MET A 89 10.00 2.95 -3.19
CA MET A 89 8.79 3.66 -2.80
C MET A 89 9.02 4.39 -1.47
N CYS A 90 8.79 5.71 -1.46
CA CYS A 90 8.96 6.55 -0.28
C CYS A 90 8.09 7.82 -0.34
N HIS A 91 8.15 8.67 0.68
CA HIS A 91 7.68 10.04 0.59
C HIS A 91 8.52 10.85 -0.39
N ALA A 92 7.90 11.80 -1.11
CA ALA A 92 8.62 12.66 -2.04
C ALA A 92 9.73 13.48 -1.35
N SER A 93 9.53 13.89 -0.10
CA SER A 93 10.57 14.53 0.72
C SER A 93 11.80 13.65 0.94
N CYS A 94 11.62 12.33 1.07
CA CYS A 94 12.75 11.40 1.14
C CYS A 94 13.50 11.33 -0.20
N ALA A 95 12.79 11.33 -1.33
CA ALA A 95 13.42 11.36 -2.66
C ALA A 95 14.26 12.62 -2.87
N GLU A 96 13.77 13.78 -2.40
CA GLU A 96 14.51 15.04 -2.41
C GLU A 96 15.81 14.95 -1.58
N GLN A 97 15.74 14.40 -0.37
CA GLN A 97 16.90 14.21 0.50
C GLN A 97 17.90 13.17 -0.04
N LEU A 98 17.41 12.16 -0.76
CA LEU A 98 18.26 11.18 -1.44
C LEU A 98 18.91 11.75 -2.73
N HIS A 99 18.53 12.96 -3.17
CA HIS A 99 18.93 13.58 -4.43
C HIS A 99 18.63 12.71 -5.65
N ILE A 100 17.51 11.98 -5.66
CA ILE A 100 17.08 11.14 -6.77
C ILE A 100 15.78 11.69 -7.34
N THR A 101 15.74 11.93 -8.63
CA THR A 101 14.52 12.37 -9.32
C THR A 101 13.52 11.23 -9.42
N PRO A 102 12.28 11.39 -8.91
CA PRO A 102 11.26 10.36 -9.02
C PRO A 102 10.84 10.12 -10.48
N ALA A 103 10.65 8.86 -10.84
CA ALA A 103 10.04 8.48 -12.11
C ALA A 103 8.51 8.76 -12.09
N ARG A 104 7.88 8.57 -10.93
CA ARG A 104 6.46 8.85 -10.71
C ARG A 104 6.22 9.43 -9.32
N THR A 105 5.22 10.30 -9.22
CA THR A 105 4.72 10.84 -7.94
C THR A 105 3.20 10.86 -7.93
N GLY A 106 2.63 11.01 -6.74
CA GLY A 106 1.19 11.22 -6.60
C GLY A 106 0.78 11.49 -5.16
N THR A 107 -0.50 11.68 -4.94
CA THR A 107 -1.03 12.08 -3.64
C THR A 107 -1.27 10.87 -2.74
N ILE A 108 -0.80 10.95 -1.50
CA ILE A 108 -1.21 10.07 -0.42
C ILE A 108 -2.45 10.68 0.22
N MET A 109 -3.53 9.91 0.30
CA MET A 109 -4.73 10.36 0.97
C MET A 109 -5.08 9.43 2.14
N LYS A 110 -5.68 9.98 3.19
CA LYS A 110 -6.15 9.25 4.36
C LYS A 110 -7.64 9.48 4.56
N TRP A 111 -8.36 8.40 4.85
CA TRP A 111 -9.78 8.47 5.13
C TRP A 111 -10.04 9.02 6.54
N ASN A 112 -10.94 10.00 6.65
CA ASN A 112 -11.30 10.70 7.88
C ASN A 112 -12.81 10.74 8.16
N ALA A 113 -13.64 10.11 7.29
CA ALA A 113 -15.08 10.11 7.52
C ALA A 113 -15.48 9.11 8.63
N HIS A 114 -16.56 9.42 9.34
CA HIS A 114 -17.04 8.59 10.45
C HIS A 114 -18.27 7.73 10.09
N LEU A 115 -18.92 8.01 8.98
CA LEU A 115 -20.13 7.29 8.54
C LEU A 115 -19.85 6.57 7.23
N ILE A 116 -20.14 5.27 7.20
CA ILE A 116 -20.07 4.42 6.02
C ILE A 116 -21.46 3.86 5.79
N GLU A 117 -22.03 4.17 4.62
CA GLU A 117 -23.25 3.53 4.18
C GLU A 117 -22.94 2.06 3.81
N GLN A 118 -23.65 1.14 4.42
CA GLN A 118 -23.51 -0.28 4.11
C GLN A 118 -24.16 -0.58 2.75
N THR A 119 -23.40 -1.20 1.85
CA THR A 119 -23.92 -1.67 0.57
C THR A 119 -24.09 -3.18 0.59
N ASN A 120 -25.32 -3.68 0.35
CA ASN A 120 -25.66 -5.11 0.42
C ASN A 120 -25.34 -5.89 -0.87
N ARG A 121 -24.68 -5.26 -1.87
CA ARG A 121 -24.41 -5.86 -3.19
C ARG A 121 -22.97 -6.34 -3.39
N THR A 122 -22.18 -6.38 -2.33
CA THR A 122 -20.79 -6.81 -2.42
C THR A 122 -20.58 -8.12 -1.70
N ILE A 123 -19.75 -8.96 -2.31
CA ILE A 123 -19.36 -10.27 -1.82
C ILE A 123 -17.86 -10.35 -1.53
N SER A 124 -17.41 -11.46 -0.95
CA SER A 124 -16.00 -11.85 -0.93
C SER A 124 -15.71 -12.61 -2.24
N PRO A 125 -15.05 -11.98 -3.21
CA PRO A 125 -14.77 -12.61 -4.49
C PRO A 125 -13.61 -13.60 -4.36
N ASN A 126 -13.54 -14.56 -5.27
CA ASN A 126 -12.31 -15.31 -5.42
C ASN A 126 -11.27 -14.49 -6.22
N LEU A 127 -9.99 -14.77 -6.03
CA LEU A 127 -8.90 -13.98 -6.63
C LEU A 127 -8.82 -14.12 -8.16
N HIS A 128 -9.30 -15.22 -8.76
CA HIS A 128 -9.37 -15.33 -10.22
C HIS A 128 -10.33 -14.32 -10.82
N GLN A 129 -11.50 -14.15 -10.19
CA GLN A 129 -12.50 -13.16 -10.62
C GLN A 129 -11.98 -11.73 -10.43
N VAL A 130 -11.30 -11.45 -9.29
CA VAL A 130 -10.66 -10.15 -9.04
C VAL A 130 -9.63 -9.86 -10.12
N TYR A 131 -8.72 -10.82 -10.39
CA TYR A 131 -7.69 -10.66 -11.40
C TYR A 131 -8.25 -10.39 -12.79
N SER A 132 -9.30 -11.10 -13.18
CA SER A 132 -9.98 -10.88 -14.48
C SER A 132 -10.50 -9.44 -14.62
N VAL A 133 -11.08 -8.87 -13.56
CA VAL A 133 -11.53 -7.46 -13.57
C VAL A 133 -10.35 -6.51 -13.64
N LEU A 134 -9.28 -6.75 -12.87
CA LEU A 134 -8.08 -5.92 -12.88
C LEU A 134 -7.42 -5.94 -14.26
N GLN A 135 -7.27 -7.13 -14.87
CA GLN A 135 -6.68 -7.30 -16.19
C GLN A 135 -7.48 -6.58 -17.28
N ALA A 136 -8.81 -6.68 -17.24
CA ALA A 136 -9.70 -5.96 -18.18
C ALA A 136 -9.63 -4.43 -18.03
N CYS A 137 -9.20 -3.93 -16.85
CA CYS A 137 -8.99 -2.51 -16.57
C CYS A 137 -7.52 -2.07 -16.70
N SER A 138 -6.62 -2.96 -17.11
CA SER A 138 -5.17 -2.65 -17.22
C SER A 138 -4.93 -1.56 -18.28
N SER A 139 -3.98 -0.67 -17.97
CA SER A 139 -3.60 0.45 -18.84
C SER A 139 -2.15 0.85 -18.56
N LYS A 140 -1.60 1.81 -19.32
CA LYS A 140 -0.28 2.38 -19.03
C LYS A 140 -0.18 2.98 -17.62
N ALA A 141 -1.27 3.52 -17.10
CA ALA A 141 -1.32 4.13 -15.76
C ALA A 141 -1.68 3.13 -14.64
N PHE A 142 -2.18 1.96 -15.00
CA PHE A 142 -2.56 0.90 -14.07
C PHE A 142 -2.11 -0.45 -14.64
N GLN A 143 -0.92 -0.87 -14.28
CA GLN A 143 -0.37 -2.16 -14.69
C GLN A 143 -0.70 -3.23 -13.66
N VAL A 144 -1.17 -4.36 -14.12
CA VAL A 144 -1.47 -5.54 -13.30
C VAL A 144 -0.27 -6.51 -13.43
N PRO A 145 0.28 -7.01 -12.31
CA PRO A 145 1.34 -8.02 -12.37
C PRO A 145 0.84 -9.30 -13.06
N GLU A 146 1.76 -10.21 -13.36
CA GLU A 146 1.40 -11.54 -13.84
C GLU A 146 0.51 -12.27 -12.83
N PHE A 147 -0.33 -13.19 -13.34
CA PHE A 147 -1.36 -13.84 -12.52
C PHE A 147 -0.78 -14.64 -11.35
N GLU A 148 0.24 -15.45 -11.60
CA GLU A 148 0.77 -16.37 -10.59
C GLU A 148 1.39 -15.63 -9.39
N PRO A 149 2.32 -14.65 -9.57
CA PRO A 149 2.82 -13.84 -8.48
C PRO A 149 1.71 -13.09 -7.72
N PHE A 150 0.77 -12.48 -8.45
CA PHE A 150 -0.37 -11.80 -7.84
C PHE A 150 -1.21 -12.75 -6.98
N TYR A 151 -1.54 -13.93 -7.52
CA TYR A 151 -2.38 -14.90 -6.84
C TYR A 151 -1.72 -15.46 -5.58
N LEU A 152 -0.44 -15.81 -5.65
CA LEU A 152 0.30 -16.34 -4.51
C LEU A 152 0.42 -15.30 -3.38
N ASP A 153 0.83 -14.07 -3.70
CA ASP A 153 0.97 -12.98 -2.73
C ASP A 153 -0.38 -12.63 -2.08
N MET A 154 -1.40 -12.32 -2.89
CA MET A 154 -2.71 -11.91 -2.37
C MET A 154 -3.44 -13.03 -1.63
N SER A 155 -3.33 -14.29 -2.09
CA SER A 155 -3.89 -15.45 -1.41
C SER A 155 -3.26 -15.65 -0.03
N HIS A 156 -1.93 -15.48 0.07
CA HIS A 156 -1.23 -15.53 1.35
C HIS A 156 -1.70 -14.41 2.28
N ARG A 157 -1.67 -13.15 1.82
CA ARG A 157 -2.07 -11.99 2.62
C ARG A 157 -3.52 -12.09 3.10
N ILE A 158 -4.47 -12.48 2.24
CA ILE A 158 -5.88 -12.61 2.63
C ILE A 158 -6.05 -13.68 3.71
N ARG A 159 -5.41 -14.84 3.57
CA ARG A 159 -5.49 -15.93 4.57
C ARG A 159 -4.90 -15.54 5.92
N HIS A 160 -3.89 -14.68 5.95
CA HIS A 160 -3.18 -14.27 7.17
C HIS A 160 -3.60 -12.87 7.67
N GLY A 161 -4.63 -12.27 7.08
CA GLY A 161 -5.17 -10.97 7.54
C GLY A 161 -4.39 -9.74 7.05
N GLY A 162 -3.43 -9.91 6.14
CA GLY A 162 -2.63 -8.82 5.54
C GLY A 162 -3.30 -8.14 4.34
N ALA A 163 -4.46 -8.64 3.88
CA ALA A 163 -5.27 -8.02 2.84
C ALA A 163 -6.76 -8.39 2.97
N THR A 164 -7.63 -7.55 2.40
CA THR A 164 -9.07 -7.76 2.29
C THR A 164 -9.51 -7.46 0.86
N ALA A 165 -10.39 -8.28 0.29
CA ALA A 165 -10.98 -8.06 -1.03
C ALA A 165 -12.50 -8.00 -0.96
N VAL A 166 -13.09 -7.15 -1.79
CA VAL A 166 -14.54 -7.07 -2.04
C VAL A 166 -14.80 -7.06 -3.54
N GLY A 167 -15.90 -7.68 -3.95
CA GLY A 167 -16.38 -7.69 -5.32
C GLY A 167 -17.83 -7.22 -5.42
N TYR A 168 -18.17 -6.52 -6.49
CA TYR A 168 -19.56 -6.21 -6.83
C TYR A 168 -20.02 -7.20 -7.91
N GLU A 169 -21.05 -7.96 -7.56
CA GLU A 169 -21.58 -9.01 -8.42
C GLU A 169 -22.81 -8.53 -9.19
N LYS A 170 -22.88 -8.88 -10.46
CA LYS A 170 -24.05 -8.75 -11.32
C LYS A 170 -24.16 -9.97 -12.21
N GLU A 171 -25.34 -10.64 -12.21
CA GLU A 171 -25.61 -11.82 -13.06
C GLU A 171 -24.50 -12.89 -12.89
N GLU A 172 -24.17 -13.22 -11.61
CA GLU A 172 -23.13 -14.21 -11.22
C GLU A 172 -21.70 -13.87 -11.69
N LYS A 173 -21.45 -12.63 -12.14
CA LYS A 173 -20.12 -12.15 -12.56
C LYS A 173 -19.66 -10.99 -11.70
N ILE A 174 -18.40 -10.99 -11.32
CA ILE A 174 -17.77 -9.84 -10.69
C ILE A 174 -17.47 -8.78 -11.76
N ILE A 175 -18.09 -7.62 -11.61
CA ILE A 175 -17.95 -6.49 -12.55
C ILE A 175 -17.13 -5.33 -11.97
N ALA A 176 -16.85 -5.38 -10.68
CA ALA A 176 -15.96 -4.43 -10.01
C ALA A 176 -15.34 -5.07 -8.77
N CYS A 177 -14.17 -4.60 -8.39
CA CYS A 177 -13.49 -5.03 -7.17
C CYS A 177 -12.77 -3.87 -6.48
N ALA A 178 -12.50 -4.05 -5.19
CA ALA A 178 -11.59 -3.24 -4.41
C ALA A 178 -10.83 -4.13 -3.43
N MET A 179 -9.55 -3.85 -3.20
CA MET A 179 -8.70 -4.59 -2.25
C MET A 179 -7.84 -3.64 -1.45
N THR A 180 -7.48 -4.05 -0.22
CA THR A 180 -6.28 -3.54 0.43
C THR A 180 -5.05 -4.27 -0.11
N VAL A 181 -3.95 -3.55 -0.25
CA VAL A 181 -2.64 -4.11 -0.68
C VAL A 181 -1.65 -4.24 0.46
N ALA A 182 -1.95 -3.63 1.60
CA ALA A 182 -1.28 -3.83 2.87
C ALA A 182 -2.29 -3.61 3.99
N GLU A 183 -2.28 -4.47 4.98
CA GLU A 183 -3.19 -4.40 6.12
C GLU A 183 -2.47 -4.86 7.39
N THR A 184 -2.60 -4.06 8.44
CA THR A 184 -2.15 -4.34 9.80
C THR A 184 -3.36 -4.27 10.74
N GLU A 185 -3.16 -4.45 12.04
CA GLU A 185 -4.25 -4.26 13.01
C GLU A 185 -4.81 -2.84 13.02
N ARG A 186 -3.97 -1.81 12.80
CA ARG A 186 -4.34 -0.40 12.97
C ARG A 186 -4.45 0.39 11.67
N ALA A 187 -3.89 -0.10 10.58
CA ALA A 187 -3.88 0.62 9.32
C ALA A 187 -4.09 -0.29 8.11
N ALA A 188 -4.56 0.29 7.02
CA ALA A 188 -4.70 -0.40 5.74
C ALA A 188 -4.42 0.56 4.57
N ILE A 189 -3.91 0.02 3.48
CA ILE A 189 -3.69 0.76 2.23
C ILE A 189 -4.60 0.16 1.16
N ILE A 190 -5.52 0.97 0.63
CA ILE A 190 -6.36 0.58 -0.51
C ILE A 190 -5.50 0.63 -1.79
N GLY A 191 -5.56 -0.44 -2.55
CA GLY A 191 -5.04 -0.54 -3.91
C GLY A 191 -6.11 -1.10 -4.85
N ALA A 192 -5.73 -1.62 -5.99
CA ALA A 192 -6.51 -2.50 -6.87
C ALA A 192 -8.03 -2.23 -6.92
N VAL A 193 -8.45 -0.97 -7.11
CA VAL A 193 -9.85 -0.60 -7.29
C VAL A 193 -10.15 -0.51 -8.78
N ALA A 194 -11.04 -1.36 -9.26
CA ALA A 194 -11.39 -1.44 -10.68
C ALA A 194 -12.89 -1.67 -10.90
N VAL A 195 -13.40 -1.10 -11.98
CA VAL A 195 -14.76 -1.29 -12.49
C VAL A 195 -14.68 -1.52 -13.99
N LEU A 196 -15.26 -2.60 -14.50
CA LEU A 196 -15.29 -2.89 -15.93
C LEU A 196 -15.82 -1.68 -16.72
N PRO A 197 -15.22 -1.36 -17.89
CA PRO A 197 -15.51 -0.12 -18.63
C PRO A 197 -17.01 0.13 -18.85
N GLU A 198 -17.77 -0.88 -19.24
CA GLU A 198 -19.21 -0.80 -19.52
C GLU A 198 -20.08 -0.55 -18.28
N TYR A 199 -19.51 -0.71 -17.08
CA TYR A 199 -20.18 -0.49 -15.81
C TYR A 199 -19.70 0.76 -15.06
N GLN A 200 -18.77 1.51 -15.63
CA GLN A 200 -18.26 2.76 -15.03
C GLN A 200 -19.34 3.86 -15.00
N ARG A 201 -19.11 4.89 -14.18
CA ARG A 201 -20.00 6.06 -13.99
C ARG A 201 -21.41 5.74 -13.49
N LYS A 202 -21.64 4.53 -12.94
CA LYS A 202 -22.93 4.07 -12.38
C LYS A 202 -22.93 3.94 -10.86
N GLY A 203 -21.95 4.57 -10.16
CA GLY A 203 -21.82 4.50 -8.70
C GLY A 203 -21.14 3.23 -8.16
N ILE A 204 -20.88 2.21 -9.01
CA ILE A 204 -20.36 0.90 -8.60
C ILE A 204 -18.99 1.02 -7.94
N GLY A 205 -18.08 1.86 -8.46
CA GLY A 205 -16.78 2.13 -7.82
C GLY A 205 -16.92 2.71 -6.41
N THR A 206 -17.93 3.53 -6.17
CA THR A 206 -18.28 4.00 -4.83
C THR A 206 -18.70 2.86 -3.93
N SER A 207 -19.57 1.98 -4.42
CA SER A 207 -20.08 0.83 -3.63
C SER A 207 -18.96 -0.12 -3.19
N VAL A 208 -18.01 -0.47 -4.07
CA VAL A 208 -16.91 -1.37 -3.69
C VAL A 208 -15.94 -0.71 -2.69
N VAL A 209 -15.65 0.59 -2.85
CA VAL A 209 -14.80 1.31 -1.89
C VAL A 209 -15.48 1.43 -0.54
N GLN A 210 -16.75 1.81 -0.47
CA GLN A 210 -17.51 1.88 0.77
C GLN A 210 -17.59 0.53 1.48
N SER A 211 -17.82 -0.56 0.75
CA SER A 211 -17.82 -1.91 1.32
C SER A 211 -16.46 -2.34 1.84
N LEU A 212 -15.38 -1.98 1.14
CA LEU A 212 -14.03 -2.26 1.62
C LEU A 212 -13.73 -1.48 2.92
N LEU A 213 -14.07 -0.19 2.95
CA LEU A 213 -13.96 0.64 4.17
C LEU A 213 -14.74 0.02 5.33
N HIS A 214 -15.99 -0.36 5.10
CA HIS A 214 -16.82 -1.01 6.12
C HIS A 214 -16.16 -2.29 6.67
N ARG A 215 -15.63 -3.17 5.80
CA ARG A 215 -14.95 -4.40 6.24
C ARG A 215 -13.68 -4.11 7.03
N CYS A 216 -12.88 -3.13 6.62
CA CYS A 216 -11.68 -2.73 7.36
C CYS A 216 -12.02 -2.18 8.75
N MET A 217 -13.08 -1.37 8.85
CA MET A 217 -13.53 -0.78 10.12
C MET A 217 -14.21 -1.78 11.05
N ALA A 218 -14.91 -2.77 10.51
CA ALA A 218 -15.59 -3.81 11.31
C ALA A 218 -14.61 -4.73 12.06
N LYS A 219 -13.41 -4.92 11.53
CA LYS A 219 -12.37 -5.73 12.18
C LYS A 219 -11.67 -4.97 13.31
N HIS A 220 -11.28 -3.72 13.03
CA HIS A 220 -10.56 -2.82 13.94
C HIS A 220 -10.77 -1.38 13.44
N GLN A 221 -10.64 -0.38 14.32
CA GLN A 221 -10.68 1.03 13.89
C GLN A 221 -9.38 1.36 13.15
N LYS A 222 -9.36 1.11 11.85
CA LYS A 222 -8.16 1.25 11.03
C LYS A 222 -8.01 2.63 10.43
N HIS A 223 -6.78 3.09 10.36
CA HIS A 223 -6.39 4.24 9.55
C HIS A 223 -6.21 3.80 8.10
N ILE A 224 -7.03 4.31 7.19
CA ILE A 224 -7.09 3.82 5.81
C ILE A 224 -6.48 4.85 4.87
N TYR A 225 -5.50 4.38 4.08
CA TYR A 225 -4.77 5.18 3.11
C TYR A 225 -5.07 4.72 1.69
N VAL A 226 -4.83 5.62 0.72
CA VAL A 226 -4.80 5.31 -0.71
C VAL A 226 -3.74 6.15 -1.42
N TYR A 227 -3.08 5.58 -2.41
CA TYR A 227 -2.13 6.26 -3.28
C TYR A 227 -2.81 6.62 -4.61
N CYS A 228 -2.93 7.92 -4.87
CA CYS A 228 -3.53 8.45 -6.09
C CYS A 228 -2.44 8.89 -7.06
N ASN A 229 -2.53 8.46 -8.31
CA ASN A 229 -1.60 8.79 -9.40
C ASN A 229 -2.20 9.81 -10.39
N SER A 230 -3.40 10.30 -10.15
CA SER A 230 -4.06 11.29 -11.01
C SER A 230 -5.03 12.15 -10.21
N GLU A 231 -5.26 13.38 -10.68
CA GLU A 231 -6.23 14.29 -10.08
C GLU A 231 -7.66 13.70 -10.10
N GLN A 232 -8.00 12.92 -11.12
CA GLN A 232 -9.30 12.25 -11.19
C GLN A 232 -9.49 11.27 -10.02
N ASN A 233 -8.45 10.52 -9.64
CA ASN A 233 -8.47 9.62 -8.49
C ASN A 233 -8.55 10.41 -7.17
N VAL A 234 -7.78 11.49 -7.05
CA VAL A 234 -7.84 12.39 -5.87
C VAL A 234 -9.27 12.91 -5.67
N GLN A 235 -9.91 13.42 -6.72
CA GLN A 235 -11.30 13.91 -6.65
C GLN A 235 -12.31 12.80 -6.32
N PHE A 236 -12.09 11.60 -6.84
CA PHE A 236 -12.94 10.45 -6.50
C PHE A 236 -12.86 10.12 -5.01
N TYR A 237 -11.65 10.01 -4.45
CA TYR A 237 -11.47 9.66 -3.03
C TYR A 237 -11.83 10.82 -2.11
N ARG A 238 -11.59 12.08 -2.49
CA ARG A 238 -12.00 13.26 -1.72
C ARG A 238 -13.51 13.28 -1.49
N LYS A 239 -14.31 12.93 -2.50
CA LYS A 239 -15.77 12.77 -2.37
C LYS A 239 -16.20 11.61 -1.45
N LYS A 240 -15.28 10.74 -1.02
CA LYS A 240 -15.52 9.63 -0.07
C LYS A 240 -14.99 9.94 1.34
N GLY A 241 -14.59 11.18 1.60
CA GLY A 241 -14.08 11.60 2.90
C GLY A 241 -12.58 11.36 3.11
N PHE A 242 -11.83 11.13 2.03
CA PHE A 242 -10.37 11.14 2.10
C PHE A 242 -9.82 12.56 2.03
N THR A 243 -8.76 12.81 2.76
CA THR A 243 -8.00 14.08 2.76
C THR A 243 -6.54 13.83 2.44
N ASP A 244 -5.91 14.81 1.83
CA ASP A 244 -4.51 14.77 1.43
C ASP A 244 -3.60 14.68 2.67
N ARG A 245 -2.55 13.84 2.59
CA ARG A 245 -1.58 13.61 3.69
C ARG A 245 -0.13 13.67 3.26
N GLY A 246 0.15 13.87 2.00
CA GLY A 246 1.49 13.98 1.47
C GLY A 246 1.58 13.52 0.02
N VAL A 247 2.80 13.39 -0.43
CA VAL A 247 3.14 12.97 -1.79
C VAL A 247 4.02 11.73 -1.71
N TRP A 248 3.62 10.67 -2.41
CA TRP A 248 4.46 9.50 -2.60
C TRP A 248 5.36 9.69 -3.83
N ALA A 249 6.51 9.05 -3.79
CA ALA A 249 7.46 8.99 -4.90
C ALA A 249 7.84 7.55 -5.20
N GLU A 250 7.99 7.24 -6.48
CA GLU A 250 8.55 6.01 -7.00
C GLU A 250 9.79 6.34 -7.81
N LEU A 251 10.92 5.75 -7.41
CA LEU A 251 12.22 5.92 -8.03
C LEU A 251 12.59 4.59 -8.69
N GLU A 252 12.92 4.64 -9.98
CA GLU A 252 13.25 3.44 -10.77
C GLU A 252 14.77 3.35 -11.00
N GLN A 253 15.27 2.11 -11.22
CA GLN A 253 16.66 1.80 -11.59
C GLN A 253 17.69 2.39 -10.60
N ILE A 254 17.55 2.06 -9.33
CA ILE A 254 18.44 2.54 -8.26
C ILE A 254 19.54 1.51 -7.97
#